data_68ffaa8b0b0b952c2f02797b179a9430
#
_entry.id   68ffaa8b0b0b952c2f02797b179a9430
#
_cell.length_a   1.000
_cell.length_b   1.000
_cell.length_c   1.000
_cell.angle_alpha   90.00
_cell.angle_beta   90.00
_cell.angle_gamma   90.00
#
_symmetry.space_group_name_H-M   'P 1'
#
loop_
_entity.id
_entity.type
_entity.pdbx_description
1 polymer ?
#
loop_
_entity_poly.entity_id
_entity_poly.type
_entity_poly.pdbx_seq_one_letter_code
_entity_poly.pdbx_strand_id
1 'polypeptide(L)'
;VYFKGMKRDSVVNRTPGKGSESDVKIKWHIAIHRFEVKTNAGEAVATTETELDKVTSLPAAGYKPDTVVKARVITDMSKMQQGLVGYAAQSSLNATLGGWLIRTPTGTMPPYTYKLSEKVYVVKFKSGANAKLKFTDYSDATGQKNGVVTFSYVYQAK
;
A
#
# COMPACT_ATOMS: atom_id res chain seq x y z
N VAL A 1 -2.45 -2.59 8.84
CA VAL A 1 -3.84 -3.08 8.74
C VAL A 1 -3.88 -4.58 8.99
N TYR A 2 -4.77 -5.02 9.86
CA TYR A 2 -5.09 -6.42 10.12
C TYR A 2 -6.57 -6.66 9.82
N PHE A 3 -6.87 -7.55 8.88
CA PHE A 3 -8.24 -7.88 8.47
C PHE A 3 -8.86 -8.94 9.39
N LYS A 4 -10.13 -8.75 9.76
CA LYS A 4 -10.95 -9.65 10.59
C LYS A 4 -12.34 -9.79 9.95
N GLY A 5 -12.43 -10.54 8.87
CA GLY A 5 -13.68 -10.60 8.09
C GLY A 5 -14.06 -9.21 7.55
N MET A 6 -15.25 -8.74 7.86
CA MET A 6 -15.74 -7.41 7.47
C MET A 6 -15.20 -6.26 8.33
N LYS A 7 -14.45 -6.55 9.38
CA LYS A 7 -13.80 -5.57 10.25
C LYS A 7 -12.30 -5.58 10.04
N ARG A 8 -11.65 -4.50 10.43
CA ARG A 8 -10.20 -4.39 10.42
C ARG A 8 -9.70 -3.64 11.65
N ASP A 9 -8.52 -4.00 12.13
CA ASP A 9 -7.74 -3.18 13.05
C ASP A 9 -6.69 -2.41 12.24
N SER A 10 -6.41 -1.20 12.63
CA SER A 10 -5.32 -0.43 12.03
C SER A 10 -4.63 0.42 13.09
N VAL A 11 -3.33 0.56 12.96
CA VAL A 11 -2.52 1.52 13.69
C VAL A 11 -2.02 2.55 12.69
N VAL A 12 -2.14 3.82 13.03
CA VAL A 12 -1.62 4.92 12.22
C VAL A 12 -0.52 5.61 13.01
N ASN A 13 0.71 5.52 12.50
CA ASN A 13 1.82 6.31 13.01
C ASN A 13 1.94 7.58 12.15
N ARG A 14 1.77 8.74 12.78
CA ARG A 14 1.85 10.05 12.12
C ARG A 14 3.10 10.83 12.49
N THR A 15 4.00 10.26 13.29
CA THR A 15 5.24 10.93 13.68
C THR A 15 6.37 10.53 12.74
N PRO A 16 6.78 11.41 11.81
CA PRO A 16 7.87 11.11 10.87
C PRO A 16 9.17 10.78 11.63
N GLY A 17 9.91 9.80 11.11
CA GLY A 17 11.21 9.41 11.63
C GLY A 17 11.20 8.78 13.03
N LYS A 18 10.03 8.53 13.60
CA LYS A 18 9.89 7.88 14.93
C LYS A 18 9.01 6.64 14.82
N GLY A 19 9.36 5.65 15.62
CA GLY A 19 8.68 4.36 15.64
C GLY A 19 9.35 3.32 14.73
N SER A 20 9.20 2.08 15.11
CA SER A 20 9.72 0.91 14.39
C SER A 20 8.61 -0.13 14.23
N GLU A 21 8.87 -1.18 13.45
CA GLU A 21 7.93 -2.30 13.32
C GLU A 21 7.66 -2.98 14.68
N SER A 22 8.64 -2.97 15.59
CA SER A 22 8.49 -3.49 16.96
C SER A 22 7.47 -2.73 17.82
N ASP A 23 7.16 -1.49 17.46
CA ASP A 23 6.16 -0.68 18.16
C ASP A 23 4.72 -1.03 17.74
N VAL A 24 4.57 -1.80 16.67
CA VAL A 24 3.27 -2.25 16.18
C VAL A 24 2.76 -3.38 17.07
N LYS A 25 1.77 -3.08 17.91
CA LYS A 25 1.22 -4.01 18.91
C LYS A 25 0.10 -4.92 18.36
N ILE A 26 -0.33 -4.72 17.12
CA ILE A 26 -1.32 -5.58 16.47
C ILE A 26 -0.62 -6.56 15.50
N LYS A 27 -1.24 -7.72 15.27
CA LYS A 27 -0.93 -8.50 14.07
C LYS A 27 -1.27 -7.65 12.85
N TRP A 28 -0.56 -7.84 11.75
CA TRP A 28 -0.84 -7.09 10.54
C TRP A 28 -0.68 -7.92 9.28
N HIS A 29 -1.45 -7.59 8.26
CA HIS A 29 -1.46 -8.23 6.95
C HIS A 29 -0.78 -7.36 5.90
N ILE A 30 -1.08 -6.07 5.89
CA ILE A 30 -0.47 -5.08 5.00
C ILE A 30 -0.06 -3.84 5.79
N ALA A 31 1.01 -3.19 5.35
CA ALA A 31 1.41 -1.87 5.79
C ALA A 31 1.42 -0.91 4.59
N ILE A 32 0.96 0.31 4.81
CA ILE A 32 0.86 1.35 3.80
C ILE A 32 1.65 2.56 4.28
N HIS A 33 2.55 3.04 3.44
CA HIS A 33 3.31 4.26 3.64
C HIS A 33 3.10 5.16 2.42
N ARG A 34 2.30 6.20 2.57
CA ARG A 34 1.86 7.04 1.45
C ARG A 34 1.16 6.18 0.40
N PHE A 35 1.76 5.98 -0.78
CA PHE A 35 1.24 5.11 -1.85
C PHE A 35 1.93 3.73 -1.90
N GLU A 36 2.98 3.54 -1.14
CA GLU A 36 3.76 2.30 -1.09
C GLU A 36 3.07 1.30 -0.17
N VAL A 37 3.03 0.05 -0.60
CA VAL A 37 2.38 -1.04 0.15
C VAL A 37 3.37 -2.18 0.31
N LYS A 38 3.39 -2.78 1.49
CA LYS A 38 4.06 -4.06 1.74
C LYS A 38 3.11 -5.05 2.39
N THR A 39 3.35 -6.33 2.19
CA THR A 39 2.68 -7.42 2.88
C THR A 39 3.50 -7.90 4.07
N ASN A 40 2.91 -8.68 4.96
CA ASN A 40 3.63 -9.37 6.02
C ASN A 40 3.97 -10.79 5.54
N ALA A 41 5.03 -10.93 4.74
CA ALA A 41 5.44 -12.18 4.12
C ALA A 41 4.32 -12.85 3.27
N GLY A 42 3.49 -12.03 2.63
CA GLY A 42 2.48 -12.45 1.67
C GLY A 42 2.93 -12.18 0.24
N GLU A 43 2.04 -12.43 -0.69
CA GLU A 43 2.22 -12.17 -2.11
C GLU A 43 0.96 -11.58 -2.73
N ALA A 44 1.09 -10.82 -3.80
CA ALA A 44 -0.03 -10.16 -4.46
C ALA A 44 -0.01 -10.31 -5.97
N VAL A 45 -1.21 -10.29 -6.56
CA VAL A 45 -1.44 -10.24 -8.01
C VAL A 45 -2.44 -9.14 -8.34
N ALA A 46 -2.22 -8.42 -9.42
CA ALA A 46 -3.20 -7.51 -10.00
C ALA A 46 -4.10 -8.29 -10.97
N THR A 47 -5.42 -8.11 -10.85
CA THR A 47 -6.38 -8.68 -11.79
C THR A 47 -6.66 -7.70 -12.93
N THR A 48 -7.45 -8.12 -13.91
CA THR A 48 -8.02 -7.25 -14.95
C THR A 48 -9.34 -6.61 -14.50
N GLU A 49 -9.93 -7.15 -13.42
CA GLU A 49 -11.22 -6.70 -12.90
C GLU A 49 -11.11 -5.36 -12.18
N THR A 50 -12.15 -4.57 -12.29
CA THR A 50 -12.29 -3.26 -11.65
C THR A 50 -13.25 -3.26 -10.47
N GLU A 51 -14.01 -4.33 -10.27
CA GLU A 51 -14.96 -4.49 -9.17
C GLU A 51 -14.66 -5.74 -8.34
N LEU A 52 -14.80 -5.64 -7.01
CA LEU A 52 -14.46 -6.72 -6.08
C LEU A 52 -15.30 -7.99 -6.28
N ASP A 53 -16.57 -7.85 -6.67
CA ASP A 53 -17.50 -8.94 -6.93
C ASP A 53 -17.23 -9.65 -8.25
N LYS A 54 -16.59 -9.00 -9.21
CA LYS A 54 -16.21 -9.59 -10.50
C LYS A 54 -15.03 -10.55 -10.38
N VAL A 55 -14.22 -10.44 -9.33
CA VAL A 55 -13.20 -11.44 -9.01
C VAL A 55 -13.87 -12.63 -8.34
N THR A 56 -14.52 -13.50 -9.12
CA THR A 56 -15.28 -14.65 -8.61
C THR A 56 -14.40 -15.83 -8.21
N SER A 57 -13.19 -15.91 -8.74
CA SER A 57 -12.19 -16.91 -8.38
C SER A 57 -10.83 -16.27 -8.16
N LEU A 58 -10.03 -16.86 -7.29
CA LEU A 58 -8.66 -16.40 -7.06
C LEU A 58 -7.79 -16.73 -8.27
N PRO A 59 -6.94 -15.80 -8.77
CA PRO A 59 -5.97 -16.11 -9.81
C PRO A 59 -5.11 -17.33 -9.43
N ALA A 60 -4.91 -18.24 -10.36
CA ALA A 60 -4.13 -19.45 -10.11
C ALA A 60 -2.62 -19.16 -10.02
N ALA A 61 -2.14 -18.09 -10.67
CA ALA A 61 -0.72 -17.74 -10.78
C ALA A 61 -0.52 -16.21 -10.84
N GLY A 62 0.73 -15.78 -11.00
CA GLY A 62 1.07 -14.35 -11.17
C GLY A 62 1.34 -13.61 -9.88
N TYR A 63 1.23 -14.26 -8.73
CA TYR A 63 1.53 -13.65 -7.44
C TYR A 63 3.01 -13.27 -7.33
N LYS A 64 3.27 -12.10 -6.77
CA LYS A 64 4.62 -11.59 -6.53
C LYS A 64 4.77 -11.25 -5.06
N PRO A 65 5.84 -11.74 -4.40
CA PRO A 65 6.17 -11.37 -3.03
C PRO A 65 6.70 -9.94 -2.95
N ASP A 66 6.88 -9.47 -1.73
CA ASP A 66 7.61 -8.24 -1.47
C ASP A 66 9.08 -8.39 -1.89
N THR A 67 9.65 -7.30 -2.37
CA THR A 67 11.07 -7.20 -2.71
C THR A 67 11.76 -6.14 -1.88
N VAL A 68 13.03 -6.37 -1.56
CA VAL A 68 13.85 -5.40 -0.84
C VAL A 68 14.24 -4.26 -1.80
N VAL A 69 14.01 -3.04 -1.35
CA VAL A 69 14.40 -1.80 -2.04
C VAL A 69 15.31 -0.98 -1.14
N LYS A 70 16.25 -0.24 -1.73
CA LYS A 70 17.20 0.62 -1.00
C LYS A 70 16.91 2.08 -1.32
N ALA A 71 17.03 2.95 -0.31
CA ALA A 71 16.90 4.40 -0.43
C ALA A 71 15.67 4.86 -1.24
N ARG A 72 14.53 4.22 -1.04
CA ARG A 72 13.30 4.49 -1.79
C ARG A 72 12.16 5.03 -0.91
N VAL A 73 12.00 4.49 0.28
CA VAL A 73 10.93 4.89 1.19
C VAL A 73 11.38 6.14 1.94
N ILE A 74 10.64 7.23 1.77
CA ILE A 74 10.94 8.51 2.43
C ILE A 74 10.57 8.39 3.91
N THR A 75 11.52 8.67 4.78
CA THR A 75 11.35 8.63 6.24
C THR A 75 11.42 10.00 6.89
N ASP A 76 12.07 10.96 6.24
CA ASP A 76 12.22 12.31 6.76
C ASP A 76 12.11 13.36 5.63
N MET A 77 11.20 14.30 5.80
CA MET A 77 10.98 15.44 4.90
C MET A 77 11.24 16.79 5.60
N SER A 78 11.77 16.80 6.81
CA SER A 78 11.95 18.02 7.61
C SER A 78 12.83 19.08 6.94
N LYS A 79 13.75 18.63 6.07
CA LYS A 79 14.68 19.48 5.31
C LYS A 79 14.38 19.53 3.81
N MET A 80 13.17 19.18 3.41
CA MET A 80 12.79 19.14 1.98
C MET A 80 12.94 20.51 1.29
N GLN A 81 12.67 21.60 1.98
CA GLN A 81 12.86 22.96 1.45
C GLN A 81 14.35 23.29 1.17
N GLN A 82 15.27 22.55 1.77
CA GLN A 82 16.71 22.63 1.52
C GLN A 82 17.18 21.60 0.47
N GLY A 83 16.26 20.93 -0.21
CA GLY A 83 16.56 19.88 -1.17
C GLY A 83 16.99 18.55 -0.54
N LEU A 84 16.90 18.40 0.79
CA LEU A 84 17.32 17.22 1.51
C LEU A 84 16.10 16.37 1.94
N VAL A 85 16.11 15.11 1.54
CA VAL A 85 15.07 14.13 1.90
C VAL A 85 15.75 12.89 2.49
N GLY A 86 15.30 12.45 3.66
CA GLY A 86 15.78 11.23 4.30
C GLY A 86 15.04 10.00 3.76
N TYR A 87 15.80 8.95 3.48
CA TYR A 87 15.27 7.66 3.02
C TYR A 87 15.64 6.54 3.98
N ALA A 88 14.77 5.53 4.10
CA ALA A 88 15.14 4.28 4.75
C ALA A 88 16.29 3.62 3.97
N ALA A 89 17.32 3.13 4.68
CA ALA A 89 18.44 2.44 4.04
C ALA A 89 17.96 1.25 3.19
N GLN A 90 16.99 0.51 3.71
CA GLN A 90 16.27 -0.52 2.97
C GLN A 90 14.83 -0.67 3.49
N SER A 91 13.95 -1.17 2.66
CA SER A 91 12.56 -1.50 2.99
C SER A 91 12.09 -2.65 2.12
N SER A 92 11.07 -3.39 2.56
CA SER A 92 10.37 -4.35 1.70
C SER A 92 9.13 -3.67 1.13
N LEU A 93 8.89 -3.80 -0.17
CA LEU A 93 7.72 -3.28 -0.85
C LEU A 93 7.14 -4.31 -1.82
N ASN A 94 5.83 -4.34 -1.94
CA ASN A 94 5.15 -5.11 -2.97
C ASN A 94 4.93 -4.25 -4.20
N ALA A 95 5.70 -4.48 -5.25
CA ALA A 95 5.63 -3.71 -6.49
C ALA A 95 4.27 -3.85 -7.19
N THR A 96 3.65 -5.01 -7.08
CA THR A 96 2.30 -5.25 -7.64
C THR A 96 1.27 -4.36 -6.96
N LEU A 97 1.22 -4.39 -5.63
CA LEU A 97 0.33 -3.53 -4.86
C LEU A 97 0.66 -2.05 -5.07
N GLY A 98 1.94 -1.68 -5.13
CA GLY A 98 2.36 -0.29 -5.41
C GLY A 98 1.87 0.27 -6.74
N GLY A 99 1.51 -0.60 -7.69
CA GLY A 99 0.92 -0.23 -8.99
C GLY A 99 -0.52 0.29 -8.91
N TRP A 100 -1.14 0.33 -7.74
CA TRP A 100 -2.49 0.86 -7.57
C TRP A 100 -2.58 2.36 -7.87
N LEU A 101 -1.49 3.12 -7.64
CA LEU A 101 -1.38 4.55 -7.91
C LEU A 101 -0.32 4.81 -8.99
N ILE A 102 -0.78 5.19 -10.16
CA ILE A 102 0.07 5.55 -11.28
C ILE A 102 0.50 7.01 -11.08
N ARG A 103 1.81 7.23 -11.04
CA ARG A 103 2.42 8.55 -10.85
C ARG A 103 3.17 8.94 -12.10
N THR A 104 2.79 10.04 -12.71
CA THR A 104 3.44 10.57 -13.91
C THR A 104 4.17 11.85 -13.56
N PRO A 105 5.51 11.93 -13.76
CA PRO A 105 6.27 13.17 -13.57
C PRO A 105 5.75 14.26 -14.50
N THR A 106 5.62 15.48 -13.99
CA THR A 106 5.17 16.65 -14.77
C THR A 106 6.32 17.50 -15.27
N GLY A 107 7.51 17.39 -14.66
CA GLY A 107 8.65 18.28 -14.91
C GLY A 107 8.48 19.68 -14.30
N THR A 108 7.38 19.96 -13.63
CA THR A 108 7.03 21.24 -13.01
C THR A 108 6.44 21.02 -11.62
N MET A 109 5.98 22.07 -10.95
CA MET A 109 5.17 21.96 -9.73
C MET A 109 3.67 21.92 -10.06
N PRO A 110 2.91 20.97 -9.50
CA PRO A 110 3.33 19.84 -8.65
C PRO A 110 4.13 18.80 -9.45
N PRO A 111 5.11 18.12 -8.82
CA PRO A 111 6.06 17.26 -9.55
C PRO A 111 5.46 15.99 -10.14
N TYR A 112 4.25 15.62 -9.73
CA TYR A 112 3.55 14.43 -10.22
C TYR A 112 2.07 14.67 -10.39
N THR A 113 1.49 14.06 -11.43
CA THR A 113 0.07 13.75 -11.50
C THR A 113 -0.19 12.34 -11.02
N TYR A 114 -1.41 12.09 -10.52
CA TYR A 114 -1.81 10.82 -9.92
C TYR A 114 -3.06 10.29 -10.60
N LYS A 115 -3.05 8.99 -10.94
CA LYS A 115 -4.19 8.27 -11.48
C LYS A 115 -4.32 6.93 -10.77
N LEU A 116 -5.54 6.54 -10.39
CA LEU A 116 -5.81 5.20 -9.88
C LEU A 116 -5.72 4.18 -11.02
N SER A 117 -5.22 2.99 -10.72
CA SER A 117 -5.20 1.88 -11.69
C SER A 117 -6.57 1.28 -11.95
N GLU A 118 -7.54 1.54 -11.06
CA GLU A 118 -8.90 0.98 -11.01
C GLU A 118 -8.96 -0.54 -10.81
N LYS A 119 -7.82 -1.21 -10.72
CA LYS A 119 -7.74 -2.67 -10.63
C LYS A 119 -8.09 -3.19 -9.25
N VAL A 120 -8.64 -4.40 -9.21
CA VAL A 120 -8.70 -5.23 -8.01
C VAL A 120 -7.39 -6.00 -7.88
N TYR A 121 -6.85 -6.02 -6.67
CA TYR A 121 -5.68 -6.79 -6.29
C TYR A 121 -6.07 -7.94 -5.39
N VAL A 122 -5.47 -9.11 -5.59
CA VAL A 122 -5.63 -10.25 -4.68
C VAL A 122 -4.33 -10.44 -3.92
N VAL A 123 -4.44 -10.51 -2.60
CA VAL A 123 -3.32 -10.75 -1.70
C VAL A 123 -3.52 -12.09 -1.01
N LYS A 124 -2.51 -12.95 -1.08
CA LYS A 124 -2.40 -14.16 -0.27
C LYS A 124 -1.50 -13.89 0.92
N PHE A 125 -1.96 -14.21 2.10
CA PHE A 125 -1.21 -14.02 3.34
C PHE A 125 -0.50 -15.30 3.77
N LYS A 126 0.56 -15.14 4.55
CA LYS A 126 1.32 -16.27 5.14
C LYS A 126 0.42 -17.24 5.91
N SER A 127 -0.68 -16.79 6.48
CA SER A 127 -1.67 -17.61 7.18
C SER A 127 -2.46 -18.56 6.27
N GLY A 128 -2.39 -18.38 4.95
CA GLY A 128 -3.23 -19.05 3.96
C GLY A 128 -4.57 -18.35 3.70
N ALA A 129 -4.90 -17.33 4.47
CA ALA A 129 -6.03 -16.45 4.19
C ALA A 129 -5.72 -15.55 2.98
N ASN A 130 -6.74 -14.95 2.41
CA ASN A 130 -6.57 -14.01 1.29
C ASN A 130 -7.49 -12.79 1.43
N ALA A 131 -7.19 -11.74 0.69
CA ALA A 131 -8.06 -10.58 0.54
C ALA A 131 -8.04 -10.06 -0.90
N LYS A 132 -9.22 -9.60 -1.35
CA LYS A 132 -9.35 -8.76 -2.53
C LYS A 132 -9.34 -7.30 -2.07
N LEU A 133 -8.56 -6.44 -2.72
CA LEU A 133 -8.40 -5.04 -2.39
C LEU A 133 -8.66 -4.18 -3.62
N LYS A 134 -9.43 -3.11 -3.46
CA LYS A 134 -9.58 -2.05 -4.47
C LYS A 134 -9.26 -0.71 -3.83
N PHE A 135 -8.20 -0.06 -4.27
CA PHE A 135 -7.84 1.28 -3.83
C PHE A 135 -8.70 2.30 -4.58
N THR A 136 -9.35 3.20 -3.86
CA THR A 136 -10.37 4.10 -4.39
C THR A 136 -10.00 5.56 -4.28
N ASP A 137 -9.07 5.94 -3.40
CA ASP A 137 -8.62 7.33 -3.29
C ASP A 137 -7.23 7.46 -2.67
N TYR A 138 -6.56 8.58 -3.01
CA TYR A 138 -5.28 9.03 -2.46
C TYR A 138 -5.36 10.48 -1.95
N SER A 139 -6.53 10.92 -1.52
CA SER A 139 -6.79 12.31 -1.08
C SER A 139 -7.26 12.32 0.37
N ASP A 140 -6.98 13.41 1.06
CA ASP A 140 -7.66 13.69 2.33
C ASP A 140 -9.08 14.23 2.08
N ALA A 141 -9.79 14.54 3.16
CA ALA A 141 -11.15 15.09 3.12
C ALA A 141 -11.25 16.46 2.40
N THR A 142 -10.11 17.15 2.20
CA THR A 142 -10.05 18.42 1.47
C THR A 142 -9.70 18.23 0.00
N GLY A 143 -9.49 16.98 -0.46
CA GLY A 143 -9.08 16.66 -1.83
C GLY A 143 -7.57 16.78 -2.10
N GLN A 144 -6.77 17.11 -1.08
CA GLN A 144 -5.32 17.21 -1.24
C GLN A 144 -4.68 15.81 -1.32
N LYS A 145 -3.75 15.63 -2.26
CA LYS A 145 -3.00 14.39 -2.48
C LYS A 145 -1.84 14.26 -1.48
N ASN A 146 -2.16 13.97 -0.23
CA ASN A 146 -1.22 14.01 0.90
C ASN A 146 -0.92 12.65 1.56
N GLY A 147 -1.25 11.54 0.90
CA GLY A 147 -0.95 10.20 1.39
C GLY A 147 -2.05 9.54 2.22
N VAL A 148 -3.24 10.11 2.28
CA VAL A 148 -4.42 9.42 2.80
C VAL A 148 -4.89 8.42 1.76
N VAL A 149 -4.94 7.14 2.14
CA VAL A 149 -5.30 6.03 1.25
C VAL A 149 -6.64 5.46 1.64
N THR A 150 -7.58 5.47 0.71
CA THR A 150 -8.89 4.82 0.87
C THR A 150 -8.94 3.56 0.01
N PHE A 151 -9.46 2.48 0.56
CA PHE A 151 -9.65 1.22 -0.16
C PHE A 151 -10.82 0.42 0.40
N SER A 152 -11.45 -0.35 -0.49
CA SER A 152 -12.43 -1.38 -0.17
C SER A 152 -11.77 -2.75 -0.17
N TYR A 153 -12.32 -3.71 0.57
CA TYR A 153 -11.76 -5.06 0.63
C TYR A 153 -12.81 -6.13 0.91
N VAL A 154 -12.49 -7.34 0.48
CA VAL A 154 -13.18 -8.58 0.90
C VAL A 154 -12.10 -9.52 1.42
N TYR A 155 -12.20 -9.90 2.69
CA TYR A 155 -11.28 -10.83 3.34
C TYR A 155 -11.93 -12.21 3.45
N GLN A 156 -11.15 -13.24 3.14
CA GLN A 156 -11.53 -14.64 3.27
C GLN A 156 -10.50 -15.32 4.19
N ALA A 157 -10.99 -15.78 5.34
CA ALA A 157 -10.21 -16.66 6.19
C ALA A 157 -9.94 -17.99 5.46
N LYS A 158 -8.88 -18.67 5.91
CA LYS A 158 -8.60 -20.03 5.42
C LYS A 158 -9.62 -20.99 6.00
#